data_03b8b1f4f59112b10db2ac4dd3090962
#
_entry.id   03b8b1f4f59112b10db2ac4dd3090962
#
_cell.length_a   1.000
_cell.length_b   1.000
_cell.length_c   1.000
_cell.angle_alpha   90.00
_cell.angle_beta   90.00
_cell.angle_gamma   90.00
#
_symmetry.space_group_name_H-M   'P 1'
#
loop_
_entity.id
_entity.type
_entity.pdbx_description
1 polymer ?
#
loop_
_entity_poly.entity_id
_entity_poly.type
_entity_poly.pdbx_seq_one_letter_code
_entity_poly.pdbx_strand_id
1 'polypeptide(L)'
;ANIDIQTTGDMTNSGAIVARNALNIDAGGTVTNRLGDISGGNVAITAVGDVLNQSGTIRGTDVSVTSTTGSVINETLTQDVTVYGAVGSGTNTVMGATAGISATNTLNIDAAKDIISRGAELNAGQDANLVAGGDIKLTAIEQKNYSASRTYTEANGYTTIEEHTEQTTKQVGSTLNVGGNLTAK
;
A
#
# COMPACT_ATOMS: atom_id res chain seq x y z
N ALA A 1 -21.93 -7.16 15.67
CA ALA A 1 -21.01 -8.18 16.19
C ALA A 1 -19.62 -7.54 16.31
N ASN A 2 -18.90 -7.90 17.36
CA ASN A 2 -17.51 -7.53 17.58
C ASN A 2 -16.62 -8.73 17.22
N ILE A 3 -15.39 -8.44 16.83
CA ILE A 3 -14.35 -9.45 16.63
C ILE A 3 -13.15 -9.03 17.48
N ASP A 4 -12.64 -9.95 18.30
CA ASP A 4 -11.42 -9.77 19.07
C ASP A 4 -10.46 -10.91 18.70
N ILE A 5 -9.27 -10.55 18.21
CA ILE A 5 -8.20 -11.47 17.82
C ILE A 5 -7.00 -11.17 18.72
N GLN A 6 -6.53 -12.17 19.46
CA GLN A 6 -5.33 -12.08 20.26
C GLN A 6 -4.36 -13.20 19.90
N THR A 7 -3.09 -12.85 19.70
CA THR A 7 -2.02 -13.82 19.46
C THR A 7 -0.75 -13.41 20.21
N THR A 8 0.01 -14.37 20.68
CA THR A 8 1.32 -14.12 21.30
C THR A 8 2.45 -13.96 20.29
N GLY A 9 2.22 -14.30 19.03
CA GLY A 9 3.16 -14.19 17.93
C GLY A 9 2.63 -13.30 16.82
N ASP A 10 3.07 -13.60 15.59
CA ASP A 10 2.66 -12.87 14.39
C ASP A 10 1.23 -13.21 13.97
N MET A 11 0.59 -12.25 13.32
CA MET A 11 -0.70 -12.41 12.68
C MET A 11 -0.60 -12.03 11.21
N THR A 12 -1.12 -12.88 10.33
CA THR A 12 -1.20 -12.59 8.89
C THR A 12 -2.64 -12.72 8.39
N ASN A 13 -3.12 -11.71 7.68
CA ASN A 13 -4.38 -11.73 6.96
C ASN A 13 -4.14 -11.59 5.45
N SER A 14 -4.67 -12.53 4.67
CA SER A 14 -4.72 -12.46 3.19
C SER A 14 -6.15 -12.65 2.65
N GLY A 15 -7.13 -12.57 3.52
CA GLY A 15 -8.56 -12.69 3.24
C GLY A 15 -9.33 -11.48 3.76
N ALA A 16 -10.54 -11.70 4.25
CA ALA A 16 -11.38 -10.65 4.79
C ALA A 16 -11.70 -10.90 6.27
N ILE A 17 -11.44 -9.91 7.12
CA ILE A 17 -11.87 -9.86 8.51
C ILE A 17 -12.83 -8.68 8.64
N VAL A 18 -14.11 -8.97 8.82
CA VAL A 18 -15.18 -7.96 8.78
C VAL A 18 -16.03 -8.03 10.04
N ALA A 19 -15.99 -6.97 10.85
CA ALA A 19 -16.83 -6.80 12.01
C ALA A 19 -17.92 -5.75 11.74
N ARG A 20 -19.12 -5.95 12.26
CA ARG A 20 -20.18 -4.92 12.16
C ARG A 20 -19.87 -3.70 13.04
N ASN A 21 -19.36 -3.93 14.25
CA ASN A 21 -19.08 -2.87 15.22
C ASN A 21 -17.57 -2.74 15.45
N ALA A 22 -17.05 -3.32 16.52
CA ALA A 22 -15.63 -3.23 16.84
C ALA A 22 -14.84 -4.44 16.29
N LEU A 23 -13.66 -4.18 15.76
CA LEU A 23 -12.65 -5.15 15.39
C LEU A 23 -11.37 -4.79 16.13
N ASN A 24 -10.93 -5.67 17.02
CA ASN A 24 -9.69 -5.51 17.76
C ASN A 24 -8.73 -6.65 17.35
N ILE A 25 -7.51 -6.29 17.06
CA ILE A 25 -6.39 -7.20 16.80
C ILE A 25 -5.25 -6.82 17.73
N ASP A 26 -4.80 -7.77 18.54
CA ASP A 26 -3.67 -7.60 19.46
C ASP A 26 -2.67 -8.73 19.21
N ALA A 27 -1.50 -8.40 18.69
CA ALA A 27 -0.46 -9.34 18.33
C ALA A 27 0.83 -9.10 19.13
N GLY A 28 1.35 -10.16 19.74
CA GLY A 28 2.65 -10.14 20.39
C GLY A 28 3.84 -10.10 19.43
N GLY A 29 3.61 -10.19 18.13
CA GLY A 29 4.58 -10.07 17.05
C GLY A 29 4.17 -9.00 16.03
N THR A 30 4.38 -9.28 14.76
CA THR A 30 4.03 -8.44 13.62
C THR A 30 2.60 -8.73 13.13
N VAL A 31 1.86 -7.69 12.75
CA VAL A 31 0.59 -7.82 12.02
C VAL A 31 0.83 -7.53 10.55
N THR A 32 0.54 -8.51 9.69
CA THR A 32 0.65 -8.37 8.23
C THR A 32 -0.73 -8.53 7.59
N ASN A 33 -1.23 -7.46 6.96
CA ASN A 33 -2.40 -7.49 6.08
C ASN A 33 -1.93 -7.44 4.62
N ARG A 34 -1.80 -8.60 4.00
CA ARG A 34 -1.28 -8.73 2.63
C ARG A 34 -2.40 -9.09 1.66
N LEU A 35 -2.76 -8.18 0.76
CA LEU A 35 -3.86 -8.35 -0.19
C LEU A 35 -5.22 -8.62 0.52
N GLY A 36 -5.30 -8.35 1.82
CA GLY A 36 -6.44 -8.63 2.67
C GLY A 36 -7.29 -7.40 2.95
N ASP A 37 -8.49 -7.62 3.46
CA ASP A 37 -9.40 -6.59 3.94
C ASP A 37 -9.62 -6.76 5.45
N ILE A 38 -9.37 -5.69 6.21
CA ILE A 38 -9.65 -5.58 7.63
C ILE A 38 -10.65 -4.43 7.78
N SER A 39 -11.88 -4.72 8.20
CA SER A 39 -12.93 -3.69 8.27
C SER A 39 -13.87 -3.84 9.46
N GLY A 40 -14.33 -2.71 9.97
CA GLY A 40 -15.25 -2.66 11.10
C GLY A 40 -15.86 -1.28 11.30
N GLY A 41 -16.78 -1.14 12.27
CA GLY A 41 -17.18 0.18 12.74
C GLY A 41 -15.96 0.88 13.36
N ASN A 42 -15.44 0.36 14.46
CA ASN A 42 -14.16 0.80 15.03
C ASN A 42 -13.11 -0.30 14.80
N VAL A 43 -11.97 0.06 14.25
CA VAL A 43 -10.87 -0.87 14.01
C VAL A 43 -9.68 -0.45 14.87
N ALA A 44 -9.22 -1.35 15.73
CA ALA A 44 -8.03 -1.18 16.52
C ALA A 44 -7.06 -2.33 16.24
N ILE A 45 -5.84 -1.99 15.81
CA ILE A 45 -4.77 -2.95 15.56
C ILE A 45 -3.58 -2.55 16.42
N THR A 46 -3.14 -3.46 17.28
CA THR A 46 -1.94 -3.30 18.11
C THR A 46 -0.98 -4.44 17.81
N ALA A 47 0.26 -4.12 17.51
CA ALA A 47 1.34 -5.07 17.33
C ALA A 47 2.52 -4.70 18.24
N VAL A 48 3.20 -5.69 18.80
CA VAL A 48 4.50 -5.44 19.44
C VAL A 48 5.55 -5.15 18.38
N GLY A 49 5.59 -5.91 17.28
CA GLY A 49 6.43 -5.68 16.12
C GLY A 49 5.84 -4.67 15.14
N ASP A 50 6.12 -4.83 13.87
CA ASP A 50 5.61 -3.95 12.81
C ASP A 50 4.12 -4.18 12.51
N VAL A 51 3.45 -3.15 11.97
CA VAL A 51 2.17 -3.33 11.28
C VAL A 51 2.40 -3.07 9.80
N LEU A 52 2.18 -4.09 8.98
CA LEU A 52 2.41 -4.09 7.53
C LEU A 52 1.06 -4.20 6.80
N ASN A 53 0.65 -3.15 6.09
CA ASN A 53 -0.48 -3.19 5.17
C ASN A 53 0.05 -3.19 3.73
N GLN A 54 0.10 -4.37 3.12
CA GLN A 54 0.74 -4.63 1.83
C GLN A 54 -0.30 -4.90 0.75
N SER A 55 -0.59 -3.90 -0.09
CA SER A 55 -1.69 -3.95 -1.07
C SER A 55 -3.02 -4.41 -0.46
N GLY A 56 -3.20 -4.18 0.82
CA GLY A 56 -4.39 -4.49 1.59
C GLY A 56 -5.17 -3.23 1.95
N THR A 57 -6.37 -3.43 2.52
CA THR A 57 -7.19 -2.35 3.05
C THR A 57 -7.45 -2.52 4.53
N ILE A 58 -7.35 -1.42 5.28
CA ILE A 58 -7.77 -1.30 6.67
C ILE A 58 -8.75 -0.14 6.73
N ARG A 59 -10.00 -0.38 7.15
CA ARG A 59 -11.04 0.66 7.10
C ARG A 59 -12.06 0.57 8.22
N GLY A 60 -12.54 1.73 8.65
CA GLY A 60 -13.54 1.84 9.70
C GLY A 60 -14.15 3.23 9.81
N THR A 61 -15.03 3.43 10.78
CA THR A 61 -15.44 4.76 11.20
C THR A 61 -14.29 5.44 11.93
N ASP A 62 -13.76 4.79 12.96
CA ASP A 62 -12.52 5.18 13.63
C ASP A 62 -11.51 4.06 13.44
N VAL A 63 -10.29 4.42 13.06
CA VAL A 63 -9.20 3.46 12.84
C VAL A 63 -8.01 3.86 13.70
N SER A 64 -7.53 2.91 14.48
CA SER A 64 -6.30 3.04 15.28
C SER A 64 -5.32 1.92 14.94
N VAL A 65 -4.10 2.29 14.59
CA VAL A 65 -3.03 1.34 14.24
C VAL A 65 -1.81 1.68 15.08
N THR A 66 -1.38 0.74 15.94
CA THR A 66 -0.28 0.95 16.87
C THR A 66 0.79 -0.14 16.71
N SER A 67 2.03 0.29 16.59
CA SER A 67 3.22 -0.56 16.69
C SER A 67 4.06 -0.12 17.88
N THR A 68 4.21 -0.99 18.89
CA THR A 68 4.83 -0.59 20.18
C THR A 68 6.35 -0.64 20.19
N THR A 69 6.99 -1.35 19.25
CA THR A 69 8.46 -1.42 19.13
C THR A 69 8.96 -1.28 17.69
N GLY A 70 8.06 -1.30 16.71
CA GLY A 70 8.37 -1.33 15.29
C GLY A 70 7.81 -0.10 14.54
N SER A 71 7.55 -0.31 13.27
CA SER A 71 7.04 0.68 12.32
C SER A 71 5.60 0.34 11.89
N VAL A 72 4.88 1.33 11.38
CA VAL A 72 3.64 1.14 10.62
C VAL A 72 3.93 1.42 9.16
N ILE A 73 3.76 0.41 8.31
CA ILE A 73 4.09 0.48 6.88
C ILE A 73 2.84 0.19 6.06
N ASN A 74 2.41 1.18 5.29
CA ASN A 74 1.31 1.08 4.33
C ASN A 74 1.88 1.18 2.92
N GLU A 75 1.93 0.06 2.19
CA GLU A 75 2.63 0.01 0.91
C GLU A 75 1.87 -0.74 -0.17
N THR A 76 1.87 -0.19 -1.38
CA THR A 76 1.43 -0.92 -2.56
C THR A 76 2.56 -1.81 -3.06
N LEU A 77 2.29 -3.11 -3.15
CA LEU A 77 3.25 -4.09 -3.63
C LEU A 77 3.49 -3.90 -5.13
N THR A 78 4.74 -4.05 -5.53
CA THR A 78 5.16 -4.00 -6.93
C THR A 78 6.06 -5.17 -7.26
N GLN A 79 6.01 -5.62 -8.50
CA GLN A 79 6.90 -6.65 -9.04
C GLN A 79 7.37 -6.24 -10.43
N ASP A 80 8.67 -6.10 -10.60
CA ASP A 80 9.28 -5.90 -11.90
C ASP A 80 9.37 -7.23 -12.64
N VAL A 81 8.88 -7.25 -13.88
CA VAL A 81 8.92 -8.40 -14.79
C VAL A 81 9.63 -8.02 -16.07
N THR A 82 10.51 -8.90 -16.56
CA THR A 82 11.11 -8.72 -17.88
C THR A 82 10.11 -9.10 -18.95
N VAL A 83 9.91 -8.20 -19.91
CA VAL A 83 9.05 -8.41 -21.09
C VAL A 83 9.90 -8.40 -22.34
N TYR A 84 9.57 -9.27 -23.29
CA TYR A 84 10.24 -9.38 -24.58
C TYR A 84 9.30 -8.81 -25.65
N GLY A 85 9.77 -7.82 -26.38
CA GLY A 85 9.06 -7.21 -27.48
C GLY A 85 9.51 -7.74 -28.84
N ALA A 86 8.98 -7.17 -29.91
CA ALA A 86 9.41 -7.46 -31.28
C ALA A 86 10.89 -7.12 -31.51
N VAL A 87 11.42 -6.18 -30.72
CA VAL A 87 12.80 -5.71 -30.76
C VAL A 87 13.29 -5.55 -29.30
N GLY A 88 14.14 -6.48 -28.87
CA GLY A 88 14.75 -6.41 -27.55
C GLY A 88 13.83 -6.77 -26.38
N SER A 89 14.23 -6.37 -25.19
CA SER A 89 13.50 -6.61 -23.95
C SER A 89 13.60 -5.39 -23.03
N GLY A 90 12.64 -5.27 -22.14
CA GLY A 90 12.59 -4.23 -21.12
C GLY A 90 11.88 -4.68 -19.85
N THR A 91 11.54 -3.75 -19.00
CA THR A 91 10.91 -4.04 -17.71
C THR A 91 9.53 -3.42 -17.64
N ASN A 92 8.54 -4.22 -17.23
CA ASN A 92 7.24 -3.73 -16.78
C ASN A 92 7.11 -3.94 -15.28
N THR A 93 6.55 -2.96 -14.59
CA THR A 93 6.17 -3.10 -13.18
C THR A 93 4.71 -3.48 -13.07
N VAL A 94 4.46 -4.66 -12.53
CA VAL A 94 3.12 -5.10 -12.13
C VAL A 94 2.85 -4.55 -10.74
N MET A 95 1.76 -3.79 -10.61
CA MET A 95 1.32 -3.22 -9.34
C MET A 95 0.20 -4.05 -8.74
N GLY A 96 0.26 -4.28 -7.44
CA GLY A 96 -0.87 -4.78 -6.66
C GLY A 96 -1.98 -3.72 -6.53
N ALA A 97 -3.05 -4.07 -5.83
CA ALA A 97 -4.05 -3.09 -5.43
C ALA A 97 -3.39 -1.99 -4.57
N THR A 98 -3.85 -0.76 -4.72
CA THR A 98 -3.36 0.35 -3.87
C THR A 98 -3.65 0.03 -2.41
N ALA A 99 -2.61 0.04 -1.58
CA ALA A 99 -2.78 -0.15 -0.14
C ALA A 99 -3.47 1.07 0.48
N GLY A 100 -4.38 0.83 1.42
CA GLY A 100 -5.13 1.92 2.04
C GLY A 100 -5.40 1.70 3.52
N ILE A 101 -5.24 2.77 4.32
CA ILE A 101 -5.73 2.84 5.69
C ILE A 101 -6.70 4.03 5.73
N SER A 102 -7.99 3.76 5.99
CA SER A 102 -9.04 4.76 5.85
C SER A 102 -9.99 4.76 7.03
N ALA A 103 -10.20 5.94 7.62
CA ALA A 103 -11.24 6.20 8.60
C ALA A 103 -12.26 7.20 8.03
N THR A 104 -13.55 6.96 8.21
CA THR A 104 -14.57 7.96 7.84
C THR A 104 -14.67 9.09 8.86
N ASN A 105 -14.16 8.87 10.06
CA ASN A 105 -14.07 9.86 11.16
C ASN A 105 -12.58 10.08 11.52
N THR A 106 -12.03 9.37 12.49
CA THR A 106 -10.68 9.65 13.02
C THR A 106 -9.69 8.54 12.67
N LEU A 107 -8.52 8.93 12.16
CA LEU A 107 -7.38 8.05 11.90
C LEU A 107 -6.27 8.32 12.91
N ASN A 108 -5.91 7.31 13.70
CA ASN A 108 -4.77 7.35 14.61
C ASN A 108 -3.73 6.31 14.18
N ILE A 109 -2.50 6.74 13.95
CA ILE A 109 -1.38 5.84 13.70
C ILE A 109 -0.26 6.22 14.69
N ASP A 110 0.19 5.23 15.46
CA ASP A 110 1.27 5.38 16.44
C ASP A 110 2.33 4.31 16.20
N ALA A 111 3.55 4.72 15.93
CA ALA A 111 4.67 3.83 15.69
C ALA A 111 5.86 4.21 16.58
N ALA A 112 6.42 3.23 17.28
CA ALA A 112 7.65 3.46 18.05
C ALA A 112 8.85 3.83 17.17
N LYS A 113 8.82 3.44 15.89
CA LYS A 113 9.81 3.82 14.87
C LYS A 113 9.17 4.69 13.80
N ASP A 114 9.08 4.23 12.57
CA ASP A 114 8.66 5.03 11.44
C ASP A 114 7.19 4.78 11.07
N ILE A 115 6.53 5.81 10.53
CA ILE A 115 5.29 5.68 9.75
C ILE A 115 5.66 5.86 8.28
N ILE A 116 5.46 4.82 7.47
CA ILE A 116 5.83 4.82 6.05
C ILE A 116 4.60 4.54 5.21
N SER A 117 4.24 5.48 4.33
CA SER A 117 3.26 5.25 3.26
C SER A 117 3.97 5.30 1.92
N ARG A 118 3.90 4.22 1.14
CA ARG A 118 4.63 4.08 -0.13
C ARG A 118 3.71 3.67 -1.27
N GLY A 119 3.45 4.62 -2.20
CA GLY A 119 2.49 4.43 -3.28
C GLY A 119 1.10 4.05 -2.76
N ALA A 120 0.70 4.57 -1.61
CA ALA A 120 -0.44 4.12 -0.83
C ALA A 120 -1.25 5.29 -0.29
N GLU A 121 -2.42 5.01 0.29
CA GLU A 121 -3.36 6.02 0.73
C GLU A 121 -3.58 5.98 2.25
N LEU A 122 -3.58 7.16 2.87
CA LEU A 122 -4.02 7.41 4.24
C LEU A 122 -5.16 8.41 4.18
N ASN A 123 -6.34 8.02 4.68
CA ASN A 123 -7.53 8.86 4.60
C ASN A 123 -8.21 9.00 5.97
N ALA A 124 -8.49 10.22 6.38
CA ALA A 124 -9.29 10.56 7.54
C ALA A 124 -10.42 11.51 7.12
N GLY A 125 -11.66 11.13 7.36
CA GLY A 125 -12.82 11.99 7.04
C GLY A 125 -12.91 13.21 7.93
N GLN A 126 -12.37 13.14 9.15
CA GLN A 126 -12.23 14.24 10.10
C GLN A 126 -10.75 14.39 10.49
N ASP A 127 -10.37 14.00 11.68
CA ASP A 127 -9.03 14.26 12.21
C ASP A 127 -8.07 13.09 11.95
N ALA A 128 -6.79 13.40 11.69
CA ALA A 128 -5.71 12.43 11.65
C ALA A 128 -4.64 12.77 12.68
N ASN A 129 -4.17 11.75 13.42
CA ASN A 129 -3.08 11.85 14.36
C ASN A 129 -2.03 10.79 14.00
N LEU A 130 -0.86 11.24 13.55
CA LEU A 130 0.27 10.41 13.16
C LEU A 130 1.42 10.69 14.14
N VAL A 131 1.78 9.69 14.94
CA VAL A 131 2.86 9.80 15.92
C VAL A 131 3.93 8.77 15.60
N ALA A 132 5.15 9.21 15.34
CA ALA A 132 6.28 8.34 15.07
C ALA A 132 7.44 8.67 16.00
N GLY A 133 8.07 7.65 16.57
CA GLY A 133 9.32 7.82 17.31
C GLY A 133 10.52 8.10 16.40
N GLY A 134 10.42 7.78 15.13
CA GLY A 134 11.35 8.05 14.04
C GLY A 134 10.77 9.03 13.03
N ASP A 135 10.72 8.60 11.77
CA ASP A 135 10.30 9.45 10.65
C ASP A 135 8.86 9.17 10.20
N ILE A 136 8.18 10.17 9.65
CA ILE A 136 6.95 10.02 8.88
C ILE A 136 7.28 10.23 7.40
N LYS A 137 7.12 9.16 6.59
CA LYS A 137 7.52 9.15 5.18
C LYS A 137 6.35 8.85 4.28
N LEU A 138 6.02 9.78 3.36
CA LEU A 138 5.11 9.55 2.25
C LEU A 138 5.93 9.52 0.98
N THR A 139 6.10 8.35 0.38
CA THR A 139 6.99 8.14 -0.76
C THR A 139 6.26 7.57 -1.96
N ALA A 140 6.84 7.75 -3.13
CA ALA A 140 6.33 7.15 -4.36
C ALA A 140 6.92 5.76 -4.60
N ILE A 141 6.22 4.99 -5.42
CA ILE A 141 6.72 3.80 -6.09
C ILE A 141 6.93 4.07 -7.56
N GLU A 142 7.86 3.35 -8.20
CA GLU A 142 8.10 3.46 -9.63
C GLU A 142 7.27 2.43 -10.40
N GLN A 143 6.60 2.88 -11.45
CA GLN A 143 5.94 2.04 -12.42
C GLN A 143 6.67 2.17 -13.76
N LYS A 144 7.31 1.09 -14.18
CA LYS A 144 8.01 1.00 -15.46
C LYS A 144 7.09 0.36 -16.49
N ASN A 145 7.15 0.85 -17.72
CA ASN A 145 6.43 0.29 -18.85
C ASN A 145 7.34 0.26 -20.08
N TYR A 146 7.51 -0.91 -20.64
CA TYR A 146 8.27 -1.14 -21.87
C TYR A 146 7.33 -1.49 -23.00
N SER A 147 7.53 -0.85 -24.15
CA SER A 147 6.89 -1.20 -25.41
C SER A 147 7.91 -1.33 -26.53
N ALA A 148 7.66 -2.24 -27.44
CA ALA A 148 8.48 -2.43 -28.63
C ALA A 148 7.61 -2.77 -29.82
N SER A 149 7.88 -2.12 -30.94
CA SER A 149 7.18 -2.38 -32.20
C SER A 149 8.17 -2.52 -33.36
N ARG A 150 7.80 -3.33 -34.34
CA ARG A 150 8.50 -3.47 -35.62
C ARG A 150 7.50 -3.37 -36.73
N THR A 151 7.72 -2.45 -37.67
CA THR A 151 6.86 -2.21 -38.84
C THR A 151 7.62 -2.54 -40.10
N TYR A 152 6.95 -3.21 -41.00
CA TYR A 152 7.45 -3.55 -42.35
C TYR A 152 6.66 -2.76 -43.39
N THR A 153 7.38 -2.03 -44.22
CA THR A 153 6.79 -1.28 -45.33
C THR A 153 7.46 -1.73 -46.64
N GLU A 154 6.65 -2.17 -47.61
CA GLU A 154 7.13 -2.54 -48.93
C GLU A 154 6.77 -1.45 -49.94
N ALA A 155 7.78 -0.95 -50.63
CA ALA A 155 7.60 0.02 -51.73
C ALA A 155 8.71 -0.14 -52.78
N ASN A 156 8.32 -0.16 -54.06
CA ASN A 156 9.23 -0.24 -55.20
C ASN A 156 10.21 -1.45 -55.14
N GLY A 157 9.76 -2.59 -54.62
CA GLY A 157 10.58 -3.79 -54.49
C GLY A 157 11.58 -3.76 -53.31
N TYR A 158 11.48 -2.78 -52.42
CA TYR A 158 12.30 -2.68 -51.19
C TYR A 158 11.41 -2.85 -49.98
N THR A 159 11.93 -3.55 -48.98
CA THR A 159 11.32 -3.66 -47.64
C THR A 159 12.05 -2.73 -46.71
N THR A 160 11.32 -1.80 -46.14
CA THR A 160 11.83 -0.97 -45.02
C THR A 160 11.37 -1.57 -43.71
N ILE A 161 12.28 -1.72 -42.75
CA ILE A 161 11.98 -2.19 -41.40
C ILE A 161 12.21 -1.01 -40.44
N GLU A 162 11.15 -0.63 -39.75
CA GLU A 162 11.23 0.37 -38.68
C GLU A 162 11.07 -0.32 -37.33
N GLU A 163 12.01 -0.10 -36.44
CA GLU A 163 12.03 -0.66 -35.10
C GLU A 163 11.93 0.50 -34.09
N HIS A 164 10.98 0.39 -33.18
CA HIS A 164 10.78 1.36 -32.12
C HIS A 164 10.75 0.66 -30.77
N THR A 165 11.52 1.17 -29.81
CA THR A 165 11.50 0.74 -28.41
C THR A 165 11.32 1.94 -27.51
N GLU A 166 10.48 1.80 -26.49
CA GLU A 166 10.27 2.84 -25.48
C GLU A 166 10.22 2.21 -24.09
N GLN A 167 10.94 2.82 -23.16
CA GLN A 167 10.88 2.50 -21.73
C GLN A 167 10.47 3.77 -21.00
N THR A 168 9.29 3.75 -20.40
CA THR A 168 8.80 4.86 -19.57
C THR A 168 8.84 4.49 -18.09
N THR A 169 9.02 5.50 -17.24
CA THR A 169 8.94 5.36 -15.78
C THR A 169 8.00 6.43 -15.25
N LYS A 170 6.98 6.00 -14.50
CA LYS A 170 6.01 6.87 -13.84
C LYS A 170 6.16 6.72 -12.33
N GLN A 171 6.15 7.84 -11.60
CA GLN A 171 6.08 7.85 -10.14
C GLN A 171 4.61 7.81 -9.70
N VAL A 172 4.27 6.85 -8.83
CA VAL A 172 2.96 6.75 -8.18
C VAL A 172 3.15 7.12 -6.72
N GLY A 173 2.73 8.33 -6.38
CA GLY A 173 2.91 8.90 -5.04
C GLY A 173 1.97 8.30 -4.01
N SER A 174 2.31 8.50 -2.73
CA SER A 174 1.38 8.29 -1.63
C SER A 174 0.52 9.54 -1.43
N THR A 175 -0.69 9.35 -0.92
CA THR A 175 -1.59 10.42 -0.55
C THR A 175 -1.93 10.37 0.94
N LEU A 176 -2.09 11.53 1.55
CA LEU A 176 -2.65 11.73 2.88
C LEU A 176 -3.77 12.76 2.75
N ASN A 177 -5.01 12.31 2.93
CA ASN A 177 -6.20 13.16 2.87
C ASN A 177 -6.81 13.26 4.27
N VAL A 178 -7.02 14.48 4.74
CA VAL A 178 -7.58 14.75 6.07
C VAL A 178 -8.66 15.81 5.93
N GLY A 179 -9.89 15.48 6.34
CA GLY A 179 -11.03 16.39 6.25
C GLY A 179 -11.07 17.45 7.36
N GLY A 180 -10.47 17.17 8.51
CA GLY A 180 -10.37 18.05 9.68
C GLY A 180 -8.93 18.46 10.00
N ASN A 181 -8.48 18.15 11.22
CA ASN A 181 -7.14 18.53 11.70
C ASN A 181 -6.14 17.41 11.47
N LEU A 182 -4.92 17.76 11.08
CA LEU A 182 -3.78 16.86 11.05
C LEU A 182 -2.82 17.21 12.18
N THR A 183 -2.51 16.22 13.02
CA THR A 183 -1.38 16.26 13.95
C THR A 183 -0.34 15.24 13.49
N ALA A 184 0.88 15.67 13.27
CA ALA A 184 2.01 14.81 12.93
C ALA A 184 3.20 15.15 13.82
N LYS A 185 3.79 14.13 14.45
CA LYS A 185 4.89 14.30 15.42
C LYS A 185 5.94 13.21 15.19
#